data_30a66a07ccdb658bde33861eae34bfd0
#
_entry.id   30a66a07ccdb658bde33861eae34bfd0
#
_cell.length_a   1.000
_cell.length_b   1.000
_cell.length_c   1.000
_cell.angle_alpha   90.00
_cell.angle_beta   90.00
_cell.angle_gamma   90.00
#
_symmetry.space_group_name_H-M   'P 1'
#
loop_
_entity.id
_entity.type
_entity.pdbx_description
1 polymer ?
#
loop_
_entity_poly.entity_id
_entity_poly.type
_entity_poly.pdbx_seq_one_letter_code
_entity_poly.pdbx_strand_id
1 'polypeptide(L)'
;MLQIGHRESYDFDCFTRQALTQSLFQKAKRVFGTQTKLILKNVEMLFVMTPENVEINFVSYPYPSLHPPLVSPALGLFHLDDLVSDKAFTLGRRPQWRDYVDLFFLIKWKRYDLARIVRLSEKKFGGEFNDKLFIKQLTYFNDVTVRPTVFLKETYTDKEIKTFLKQEVKQYLNSIRPG
;
A
#
# COMPACT_ATOMS: atom_id res chain seq x y z
N MET A 1 -2.33 -1.39 6.94
CA MET A 1 -3.61 -2.13 7.02
C MET A 1 -4.30 -2.14 8.39
N LEU A 2 -3.69 -1.54 9.41
CA LEU A 2 -4.27 -1.36 10.75
C LEU A 2 -5.69 -0.77 10.76
N GLN A 3 -5.99 0.16 9.82
CA GLN A 3 -7.27 0.87 9.79
C GLN A 3 -8.47 0.04 9.31
N ILE A 4 -8.26 -1.04 8.56
CA ILE A 4 -9.35 -1.87 8.03
C ILE A 4 -9.34 -3.30 8.58
N GLY A 5 -8.20 -3.78 9.09
CA GLY A 5 -8.08 -5.04 9.83
C GLY A 5 -8.64 -6.25 9.08
N HIS A 6 -8.38 -6.36 7.79
CA HIS A 6 -8.91 -7.43 6.95
C HIS A 6 -7.96 -8.63 6.82
N ARG A 7 -6.65 -8.39 6.99
CA ARG A 7 -5.60 -9.41 6.95
C ARG A 7 -4.46 -9.08 7.90
N GLU A 8 -3.62 -10.06 8.17
CA GLU A 8 -2.35 -9.86 8.86
C GLU A 8 -1.37 -9.05 8.01
N SER A 9 -0.51 -8.30 8.67
CA SER A 9 0.65 -7.61 8.08
C SER A 9 1.86 -7.83 8.97
N TYR A 10 3.00 -8.09 8.35
CA TYR A 10 4.25 -8.44 9.04
C TYR A 10 5.28 -7.32 8.94
N ASP A 11 4.90 -6.19 8.36
CA ASP A 11 5.74 -5.02 8.12
C ASP A 11 5.08 -3.73 8.61
N PHE A 12 5.92 -2.78 9.04
CA PHE A 12 5.52 -1.42 9.33
C PHE A 12 6.27 -0.47 8.40
N ASP A 13 5.54 0.25 7.55
CA ASP A 13 6.11 1.28 6.69
C ASP A 13 6.00 2.65 7.37
N CYS A 14 7.14 3.24 7.68
CA CYS A 14 7.27 4.55 8.32
C CYS A 14 7.76 5.56 7.27
N PHE A 15 6.90 6.49 6.87
CA PHE A 15 7.21 7.47 5.85
C PHE A 15 7.66 8.80 6.46
N THR A 16 8.66 9.42 5.85
CA THR A 16 9.11 10.77 6.18
C THR A 16 9.38 11.57 4.91
N ARG A 17 9.11 12.87 4.94
CA ARG A 17 9.47 13.78 3.85
C ARG A 17 10.93 14.25 3.91
N GLN A 18 11.61 13.95 5.01
CA GLN A 18 13.01 14.31 5.20
C GLN A 18 13.92 13.18 4.70
N ALA A 19 15.13 13.54 4.30
CA ALA A 19 16.16 12.57 3.99
C ALA A 19 16.48 11.70 5.21
N LEU A 20 16.69 10.41 4.98
CA LEU A 20 17.05 9.49 6.05
C LEU A 20 18.48 9.78 6.54
N THR A 21 18.62 9.96 7.85
CA THR A 21 19.92 10.22 8.47
C THR A 21 20.78 8.96 8.50
N GLN A 22 22.09 9.12 8.37
CA GLN A 22 23.02 7.97 8.48
C GLN A 22 22.94 7.26 9.83
N SER A 23 22.61 7.99 10.90
CA SER A 23 22.47 7.47 12.26
C SER A 23 21.13 6.75 12.52
N LEU A 24 20.18 6.72 11.56
CA LEU A 24 18.85 6.16 11.77
C LEU A 24 18.90 4.67 12.17
N PHE A 25 19.81 3.89 11.57
CA PHE A 25 19.98 2.49 11.94
C PHE A 25 20.42 2.34 13.41
N GLN A 26 21.35 3.19 13.88
CA GLN A 26 21.78 3.16 15.28
C GLN A 26 20.64 3.57 16.24
N LYS A 27 19.81 4.52 15.82
CA LYS A 27 18.59 4.88 16.57
C LYS A 27 17.61 3.71 16.62
N ALA A 28 17.38 3.02 15.50
CA ALA A 28 16.55 1.82 15.45
C ALA A 28 17.06 0.72 16.41
N LYS A 29 18.38 0.47 16.44
CA LYS A 29 18.99 -0.47 17.40
C LYS A 29 18.79 -0.09 18.86
N ARG A 30 18.78 1.20 19.18
CA ARG A 30 18.50 1.69 20.55
C ARG A 30 17.05 1.47 20.96
N VAL A 31 16.11 1.60 20.01
CA VAL A 31 14.68 1.47 20.27
C VAL A 31 14.23 0.02 20.27
N PHE A 32 14.65 -0.75 19.26
CA PHE A 32 14.16 -2.12 19.01
C PHE A 32 15.12 -3.21 19.51
N GLY A 33 16.25 -2.82 20.13
CA GLY A 33 17.24 -3.75 20.66
C GLY A 33 18.50 -3.87 19.79
N THR A 34 19.62 -4.19 20.44
CA THR A 34 20.94 -4.29 19.80
C THR A 34 21.03 -5.40 18.75
N GLN A 35 20.17 -6.42 18.84
CA GLN A 35 20.07 -7.53 17.89
C GLN A 35 19.30 -7.18 16.60
N THR A 36 18.79 -5.95 16.47
CA THR A 36 18.14 -5.46 15.23
C THR A 36 19.09 -5.61 14.05
N LYS A 37 18.63 -6.32 13.02
CA LYS A 37 19.39 -6.61 11.80
C LYS A 37 19.09 -5.58 10.71
N LEU A 38 20.10 -5.20 9.97
CA LEU A 38 19.97 -4.40 8.77
C LEU A 38 19.61 -5.32 7.58
N ILE A 39 18.51 -5.03 6.91
CA ILE A 39 18.07 -5.75 5.71
C ILE A 39 18.48 -4.98 4.45
N LEU A 40 18.14 -3.68 4.40
CA LEU A 40 18.46 -2.80 3.29
C LEU A 40 18.77 -1.41 3.81
N LYS A 41 19.74 -0.74 3.20
CA LYS A 41 20.02 0.68 3.42
C LYS A 41 20.50 1.33 2.14
N ASN A 42 19.80 2.39 1.74
CA ASN A 42 20.24 3.32 0.70
C ASN A 42 19.84 4.76 1.09
N VAL A 43 19.88 5.70 0.15
CA VAL A 43 19.54 7.12 0.41
C VAL A 43 18.06 7.35 0.71
N GLU A 44 17.19 6.48 0.22
CA GLU A 44 15.73 6.63 0.32
C GLU A 44 15.10 5.66 1.32
N MET A 45 15.76 4.55 1.60
CA MET A 45 15.16 3.45 2.36
C MET A 45 16.11 2.87 3.40
N LEU A 46 15.58 2.56 4.58
CA LEU A 46 16.21 1.77 5.61
C LEU A 46 15.23 0.69 6.08
N PHE A 47 15.52 -0.57 5.79
CA PHE A 47 14.74 -1.72 6.23
C PHE A 47 15.50 -2.46 7.32
N VAL A 48 14.84 -2.69 8.44
CA VAL A 48 15.40 -3.40 9.58
C VAL A 48 14.46 -4.52 10.04
N MET A 49 15.06 -5.56 10.60
CA MET A 49 14.33 -6.66 11.26
C MET A 49 14.60 -6.60 12.74
N THR A 50 13.56 -6.50 13.55
CA THR A 50 13.68 -6.53 15.02
C THR A 50 14.02 -7.92 15.54
N PRO A 51 14.47 -8.09 16.79
CA PRO A 51 14.67 -9.41 17.41
C PRO A 51 13.41 -10.28 17.41
N GLU A 52 12.21 -9.67 17.44
CA GLU A 52 10.91 -10.32 17.41
C GLU A 52 10.44 -10.68 15.97
N ASN A 53 11.34 -10.55 14.97
CA ASN A 53 11.06 -10.78 13.56
C ASN A 53 9.98 -9.86 12.95
N VAL A 54 9.90 -8.63 13.45
CA VAL A 54 9.06 -7.59 12.85
C VAL A 54 9.91 -6.77 11.88
N GLU A 55 9.47 -6.65 10.63
CA GLU A 55 10.11 -5.79 9.63
C GLU A 55 9.61 -4.35 9.79
N ILE A 56 10.56 -3.41 9.89
CA ILE A 56 10.26 -1.97 9.95
C ILE A 56 11.00 -1.27 8.82
N ASN A 57 10.25 -0.59 7.98
CA ASN A 57 10.71 0.09 6.78
C ASN A 57 10.61 1.60 7.00
N PHE A 58 11.74 2.29 7.02
CA PHE A 58 11.78 3.76 6.98
C PHE A 58 12.00 4.18 5.54
N VAL A 59 11.12 5.04 5.04
CA VAL A 59 11.12 5.45 3.63
C VAL A 59 11.10 6.97 3.55
N SER A 60 12.09 7.55 2.84
CA SER A 60 12.04 8.94 2.40
C SER A 60 11.02 9.05 1.27
N TYR A 61 9.89 9.71 1.54
CA TYR A 61 8.72 9.71 0.68
C TYR A 61 8.40 11.13 0.23
N PRO A 62 8.66 11.48 -1.05
CA PRO A 62 8.61 12.87 -1.51
C PRO A 62 7.21 13.42 -1.68
N TYR A 63 6.19 12.54 -1.81
CA TYR A 63 4.83 12.96 -2.14
C TYR A 63 4.11 13.56 -0.92
N PRO A 64 3.36 14.66 -1.12
CA PRO A 64 2.55 15.23 -0.05
C PRO A 64 1.37 14.31 0.28
N SER A 65 0.96 14.33 1.55
CA SER A 65 -0.28 13.67 1.96
C SER A 65 -1.49 14.47 1.45
N LEU A 66 -2.56 13.76 1.07
CA LEU A 66 -3.84 14.36 0.70
C LEU A 66 -4.54 14.96 1.92
N HIS A 67 -4.32 14.37 3.09
CA HIS A 67 -4.93 14.77 4.36
C HIS A 67 -3.89 14.81 5.48
N PRO A 68 -4.15 15.57 6.55
CA PRO A 68 -3.35 15.47 7.77
C PRO A 68 -3.34 14.03 8.30
N PRO A 69 -2.24 13.58 8.92
CA PRO A 69 -2.19 12.27 9.54
C PRO A 69 -3.27 12.10 10.61
N LEU A 70 -3.87 10.93 10.67
CA LEU A 70 -4.76 10.55 11.75
C LEU A 70 -3.94 10.40 13.03
N VAL A 71 -4.33 11.09 14.07
CA VAL A 71 -3.64 11.04 15.37
C VAL A 71 -3.93 9.69 16.03
N SER A 72 -2.87 9.00 16.44
CA SER A 72 -2.95 7.85 17.34
C SER A 72 -2.04 8.08 18.56
N PRO A 73 -2.20 7.32 19.65
CA PRO A 73 -1.36 7.47 20.82
C PRO A 73 0.14 7.25 20.58
N ALA A 74 0.49 6.52 19.52
CA ALA A 74 1.87 6.15 19.22
C ALA A 74 2.43 6.92 18.01
N LEU A 75 1.70 6.97 16.88
CA LEU A 75 2.19 7.50 15.61
C LEU A 75 1.05 8.17 14.84
N GLY A 76 1.41 9.13 13.97
CA GLY A 76 0.50 9.62 12.94
C GLY A 76 0.30 8.54 11.87
N LEU A 77 -0.95 8.20 11.57
CA LEU A 77 -1.28 7.24 10.52
C LEU A 77 -1.73 7.98 9.27
N PHE A 78 -1.35 7.51 8.09
CA PHE A 78 -1.90 8.05 6.85
C PHE A 78 -3.42 7.92 6.81
N HIS A 79 -4.09 8.95 6.28
CA HIS A 79 -5.50 8.86 5.98
C HIS A 79 -5.76 7.73 4.97
N LEU A 80 -6.94 7.13 4.98
CA LEU A 80 -7.25 6.01 4.09
C LEU A 80 -7.21 6.40 2.61
N ASP A 81 -7.54 7.67 2.27
CA ASP A 81 -7.40 8.21 0.92
C ASP A 81 -5.93 8.23 0.45
N ASP A 82 -5.00 8.51 1.36
CA ASP A 82 -3.56 8.43 1.06
C ASP A 82 -3.13 7.00 0.82
N LEU A 83 -3.55 6.08 1.69
CA LEU A 83 -3.18 4.66 1.59
C LEU A 83 -3.70 4.01 0.31
N VAL A 84 -4.94 4.29 -0.09
CA VAL A 84 -5.51 3.72 -1.31
C VAL A 84 -4.82 4.28 -2.55
N SER A 85 -4.45 5.56 -2.54
CA SER A 85 -3.68 6.18 -3.62
C SER A 85 -2.29 5.58 -3.75
N ASP A 86 -1.60 5.35 -2.61
CA ASP A 86 -0.28 4.70 -2.58
C ASP A 86 -0.35 3.28 -3.11
N LYS A 87 -1.40 2.52 -2.78
CA LYS A 87 -1.64 1.18 -3.31
C LYS A 87 -1.84 1.18 -4.83
N ALA A 88 -2.64 2.12 -5.34
CA ALA A 88 -2.87 2.24 -6.77
C ALA A 88 -1.58 2.60 -7.53
N PHE A 89 -0.81 3.54 -6.99
CA PHE A 89 0.46 3.98 -7.56
C PHE A 89 1.52 2.85 -7.56
N THR A 90 1.62 2.12 -6.44
CA THR A 90 2.55 1.00 -6.29
C THR A 90 2.18 -0.14 -7.21
N LEU A 91 0.89 -0.47 -7.34
CA LEU A 91 0.40 -1.56 -8.17
C LEU A 91 0.80 -1.37 -9.64
N GLY A 92 0.77 -0.15 -10.16
CA GLY A 92 1.20 0.15 -11.51
C GLY A 92 2.72 0.01 -11.76
N ARG A 93 3.53 -0.08 -10.70
CA ARG A 93 5.01 -0.11 -10.79
C ARG A 93 5.64 -1.42 -10.37
N ARG A 94 5.22 -1.98 -9.25
CA ARG A 94 5.70 -3.24 -8.68
C ARG A 94 4.55 -4.02 -8.05
N PRO A 95 3.75 -4.73 -8.84
CA PRO A 95 2.57 -5.40 -8.34
C PRO A 95 2.94 -6.47 -7.30
N GLN A 96 2.27 -6.43 -6.16
CA GLN A 96 2.35 -7.44 -5.12
C GLN A 96 0.95 -7.94 -4.79
N TRP A 97 0.78 -9.25 -4.58
CA TRP A 97 -0.54 -9.85 -4.31
C TRP A 97 -1.30 -9.17 -3.18
N ARG A 98 -0.60 -8.80 -2.11
CA ARG A 98 -1.19 -8.08 -0.97
C ARG A 98 -1.83 -6.74 -1.34
N ASP A 99 -1.34 -6.05 -2.38
CA ASP A 99 -1.92 -4.77 -2.82
C ASP A 99 -3.26 -4.99 -3.53
N TYR A 100 -3.40 -6.08 -4.30
CA TYR A 100 -4.70 -6.48 -4.88
C TYR A 100 -5.71 -6.85 -3.79
N VAL A 101 -5.29 -7.61 -2.77
CA VAL A 101 -6.13 -7.97 -1.63
C VAL A 101 -6.61 -6.72 -0.90
N ASP A 102 -5.72 -5.76 -0.65
CA ASP A 102 -6.04 -4.52 0.03
C ASP A 102 -7.08 -3.70 -0.77
N LEU A 103 -6.87 -3.54 -2.08
CA LEU A 103 -7.82 -2.83 -2.96
C LEU A 103 -9.14 -3.58 -3.08
N PHE A 104 -9.10 -4.93 -3.19
CA PHE A 104 -10.31 -5.75 -3.20
C PHE A 104 -11.20 -5.45 -2.00
N PHE A 105 -10.68 -5.48 -0.79
CA PHE A 105 -11.48 -5.22 0.40
C PHE A 105 -12.02 -3.78 0.46
N LEU A 106 -11.21 -2.80 0.08
CA LEU A 106 -11.64 -1.41 0.07
C LEU A 106 -12.80 -1.17 -0.90
N ILE A 107 -12.77 -1.82 -2.06
CA ILE A 107 -13.85 -1.73 -3.06
C ILE A 107 -15.05 -2.61 -2.66
N LYS A 108 -14.81 -3.85 -2.25
CA LYS A 108 -15.85 -4.81 -1.83
C LYS A 108 -16.71 -4.26 -0.69
N TRP A 109 -16.10 -3.60 0.26
CA TRP A 109 -16.80 -2.94 1.37
C TRP A 109 -17.38 -1.56 1.01
N LYS A 110 -17.37 -1.18 -0.28
CA LYS A 110 -17.90 0.08 -0.81
C LYS A 110 -17.34 1.33 -0.14
N ARG A 111 -16.11 1.25 0.37
CA ARG A 111 -15.39 2.43 0.89
C ARG A 111 -14.83 3.28 -0.23
N TYR A 112 -14.47 2.64 -1.33
CA TYR A 112 -13.96 3.25 -2.56
C TYR A 112 -14.56 2.56 -3.79
N ASP A 113 -14.66 3.30 -4.88
CA ASP A 113 -14.80 2.80 -6.23
C ASP A 113 -13.56 3.17 -7.06
N LEU A 114 -13.39 2.59 -8.23
CA LEU A 114 -12.23 2.83 -9.07
C LEU A 114 -12.12 4.27 -9.54
N ALA A 115 -13.25 4.95 -9.81
CA ALA A 115 -13.26 6.35 -10.22
C ALA A 115 -12.71 7.26 -9.11
N ARG A 116 -13.08 7.01 -7.86
CA ARG A 116 -12.56 7.74 -6.70
C ARG A 116 -11.07 7.46 -6.49
N ILE A 117 -10.64 6.20 -6.59
CA ILE A 117 -9.23 5.82 -6.44
C ILE A 117 -8.37 6.53 -7.48
N VAL A 118 -8.79 6.52 -8.76
CA VAL A 118 -8.07 7.21 -9.83
C VAL A 118 -7.95 8.71 -9.53
N ARG A 119 -9.06 9.40 -9.24
CA ARG A 119 -9.05 10.85 -8.91
C ARG A 119 -8.13 11.20 -7.75
N LEU A 120 -8.15 10.39 -6.67
CA LEU A 120 -7.29 10.61 -5.50
C LEU A 120 -5.81 10.41 -5.85
N SER A 121 -5.51 9.40 -6.67
CA SER A 121 -4.15 9.11 -7.10
C SER A 121 -3.60 10.17 -8.04
N GLU A 122 -4.41 10.65 -8.98
CA GLU A 122 -4.06 11.79 -9.85
C GLU A 122 -3.80 13.06 -9.02
N LYS A 123 -4.65 13.34 -8.04
CA LYS A 123 -4.48 14.47 -7.13
C LYS A 123 -3.17 14.39 -6.33
N LYS A 124 -2.80 13.18 -5.88
CA LYS A 124 -1.62 12.96 -5.03
C LYS A 124 -0.31 12.98 -5.83
N PHE A 125 -0.30 12.33 -6.98
CA PHE A 125 0.93 12.05 -7.74
C PHE A 125 1.04 12.87 -9.03
N GLY A 126 -0.04 13.55 -9.44
CA GLY A 126 -0.06 14.33 -10.69
C GLY A 126 0.30 13.47 -11.90
N GLY A 127 1.14 14.01 -12.77
CA GLY A 127 1.57 13.33 -14.00
C GLY A 127 2.41 12.07 -13.81
N GLU A 128 2.83 11.75 -12.57
CA GLU A 128 3.52 10.50 -12.30
C GLU A 128 2.57 9.30 -12.14
N PHE A 129 1.28 9.53 -11.91
CA PHE A 129 0.28 8.47 -11.87
C PHE A 129 -0.21 8.16 -13.29
N ASN A 130 -0.16 6.88 -13.66
CA ASN A 130 -0.68 6.39 -14.93
C ASN A 130 -1.94 5.55 -14.66
N ASP A 131 -3.11 6.15 -14.85
CA ASP A 131 -4.42 5.55 -14.64
C ASP A 131 -4.63 4.30 -15.51
N LYS A 132 -4.24 4.36 -16.79
CA LYS A 132 -4.35 3.23 -17.74
C LYS A 132 -3.51 2.05 -17.29
N LEU A 133 -2.29 2.31 -16.82
CA LEU A 133 -1.42 1.27 -16.29
C LEU A 133 -2.00 0.64 -15.04
N PHE A 134 -2.50 1.44 -14.10
CA PHE A 134 -3.18 0.97 -12.89
C PHE A 134 -4.39 0.07 -13.23
N ILE A 135 -5.29 0.54 -14.08
CA ILE A 135 -6.50 -0.21 -14.49
C ILE A 135 -6.13 -1.51 -15.24
N LYS A 136 -5.13 -1.46 -16.13
CA LYS A 136 -4.62 -2.65 -16.80
C LYS A 136 -4.07 -3.66 -15.78
N GLN A 137 -3.25 -3.19 -14.82
CA GLN A 137 -2.61 -4.05 -13.83
C GLN A 137 -3.63 -4.74 -12.92
N LEU A 138 -4.75 -4.09 -12.58
CA LEU A 138 -5.84 -4.71 -11.80
C LEU A 138 -6.47 -5.94 -12.47
N THR A 139 -6.28 -6.13 -13.76
CA THR A 139 -6.79 -7.31 -14.50
C THR A 139 -5.69 -8.26 -14.96
N TYR A 140 -4.42 -7.87 -14.80
CA TYR A 140 -3.26 -8.65 -15.21
C TYR A 140 -2.56 -9.24 -13.99
N PHE A 141 -2.45 -10.58 -13.93
CA PHE A 141 -1.94 -11.29 -12.76
C PHE A 141 -0.76 -12.22 -13.08
N ASN A 142 -0.26 -12.23 -14.33
CA ASN A 142 0.77 -13.18 -14.76
C ASN A 142 2.16 -12.86 -14.19
N ASP A 143 2.40 -11.63 -13.80
CA ASP A 143 3.63 -11.13 -13.19
C ASP A 143 3.57 -11.07 -11.65
N VAL A 144 2.51 -11.62 -11.07
CA VAL A 144 2.26 -11.57 -9.62
C VAL A 144 2.37 -12.96 -9.00
N THR A 145 3.31 -13.12 -8.09
CA THR A 145 3.34 -14.31 -7.25
C THR A 145 2.27 -14.19 -6.17
N VAL A 146 1.27 -15.06 -6.27
CA VAL A 146 0.24 -15.19 -5.23
C VAL A 146 0.88 -15.77 -3.98
N ARG A 147 0.74 -15.07 -2.86
CA ARG A 147 1.22 -15.55 -1.55
C ARG A 147 0.03 -15.81 -0.63
N PRO A 148 0.10 -16.83 0.22
CA PRO A 148 -0.93 -17.08 1.23
C PRO A 148 -1.22 -15.81 2.03
N THR A 149 -2.50 -15.52 2.19
CA THR A 149 -2.99 -14.37 2.97
C THR A 149 -3.77 -14.88 4.17
N VAL A 150 -3.39 -14.48 5.36
CA VAL A 150 -4.14 -14.76 6.58
C VAL A 150 -5.20 -13.67 6.74
N PHE A 151 -6.43 -14.01 6.47
CA PHE A 151 -7.57 -13.10 6.62
C PHE A 151 -8.03 -13.05 8.09
N LEU A 152 -8.39 -11.86 8.55
CA LEU A 152 -8.86 -11.61 9.93
C LEU A 152 -10.39 -11.49 10.04
N LYS A 153 -11.05 -11.38 8.89
CA LYS A 153 -12.51 -11.25 8.80
C LYS A 153 -13.05 -12.26 7.78
N GLU A 154 -13.51 -11.76 6.63
CA GLU A 154 -14.03 -12.59 5.56
C GLU A 154 -12.87 -13.21 4.77
N THR A 155 -12.98 -14.49 4.44
CA THR A 155 -11.98 -15.22 3.65
C THR A 155 -12.45 -15.35 2.21
N TYR A 156 -11.54 -15.11 1.27
CA TYR A 156 -11.78 -15.23 -0.15
C TYR A 156 -10.67 -16.01 -0.83
N THR A 157 -11.03 -16.77 -1.85
CA THR A 157 -10.05 -17.42 -2.72
C THR A 157 -9.43 -16.40 -3.67
N ASP A 158 -8.22 -16.70 -4.15
CA ASP A 158 -7.56 -15.87 -5.17
C ASP A 158 -8.40 -15.70 -6.42
N LYS A 159 -9.15 -16.74 -6.80
CA LYS A 159 -10.06 -16.72 -7.94
C LYS A 159 -11.20 -15.72 -7.75
N GLU A 160 -11.80 -15.67 -6.57
CA GLU A 160 -12.85 -14.72 -6.25
C GLU A 160 -12.33 -13.28 -6.29
N ILE A 161 -11.17 -13.02 -5.68
CA ILE A 161 -10.55 -11.71 -5.69
C ILE A 161 -10.25 -11.25 -7.12
N LYS A 162 -9.60 -12.10 -7.93
CA LYS A 162 -9.28 -11.80 -9.33
C LYS A 162 -10.54 -11.56 -10.17
N THR A 163 -11.58 -12.37 -9.97
CA THR A 163 -12.84 -12.24 -10.70
C THR A 163 -13.54 -10.94 -10.36
N PHE A 164 -13.62 -10.60 -9.07
CA PHE A 164 -14.22 -9.36 -8.60
C PHE A 164 -13.50 -8.13 -9.18
N LEU A 165 -12.17 -8.07 -9.09
CA LEU A 165 -11.40 -6.94 -9.61
C LEU A 165 -11.58 -6.76 -11.12
N LYS A 166 -11.63 -7.86 -11.91
CA LYS A 166 -11.95 -7.80 -13.34
C LYS A 166 -13.34 -7.25 -13.62
N GLN A 167 -14.33 -7.62 -12.80
CA GLN A 167 -15.70 -7.10 -12.93
C GLN A 167 -15.77 -5.61 -12.63
N GLU A 168 -15.13 -5.15 -11.56
CA GLU A 168 -15.06 -3.73 -11.20
C GLU A 168 -14.39 -2.90 -12.31
N VAL A 169 -13.28 -3.39 -12.87
CA VAL A 169 -12.62 -2.73 -14.00
C VAL A 169 -13.55 -2.65 -15.21
N LYS A 170 -14.27 -3.72 -15.55
CA LYS A 170 -15.22 -3.71 -16.65
C LYS A 170 -16.33 -2.67 -16.44
N GLN A 171 -16.88 -2.59 -15.23
CA GLN A 171 -17.92 -1.59 -14.89
C GLN A 171 -17.37 -0.16 -14.99
N TYR A 172 -16.16 0.08 -14.44
CA TYR A 172 -15.49 1.37 -14.53
C TYR A 172 -15.26 1.80 -15.98
N LEU A 173 -14.72 0.92 -16.83
CA LEU A 173 -14.47 1.23 -18.24
C LEU A 173 -15.76 1.53 -19.02
N ASN A 174 -16.86 0.85 -18.68
CA ASN A 174 -18.16 1.14 -19.29
C ASN A 174 -18.72 2.50 -18.84
N SER A 175 -18.45 2.92 -17.61
CA SER A 175 -18.94 4.19 -17.07
C SER A 175 -18.23 5.43 -17.64
N ILE A 176 -17.01 5.27 -18.14
CA ILE A 176 -16.19 6.36 -18.71
C ILE A 176 -16.17 6.39 -20.24
N ARG A 177 -16.81 5.42 -20.91
CA ARG A 177 -16.96 5.46 -22.37
C ARG A 177 -17.93 6.58 -22.75
N PRO A 178 -17.52 7.50 -23.63
CA PRO A 178 -18.48 8.40 -24.24
C PRO A 178 -19.49 7.55 -25.02
N GLY A 179 -20.79 7.82 -24.84
CA GLY A 179 -21.85 7.22 -25.62
C GLY A 179 -21.74 7.58 -27.11
#